data_37e8aa8ffb1f28169793a136a3f78c78
#
_entry.id   37e8aa8ffb1f28169793a136a3f78c78
#
_cell.length_a   1.000
_cell.length_b   1.000
_cell.length_c   1.000
_cell.angle_alpha   90.00
_cell.angle_beta   90.00
_cell.angle_gamma   90.00
#
_symmetry.space_group_name_H-M   'P 1'
#
loop_
_entity.id
_entity.type
_entity.pdbx_description
1 polymer ?
#
loop_
_entity_poly.entity_id
_entity_poly.type
_entity_poly.pdbx_seq_one_letter_code
_entity_poly.pdbx_strand_id
1 'polypeptide(L)'
;MQLAIVAAGFTPGEADQLRRAMAAWKRKGGLGHFEERLIHGMRDRGYSEEFARRIFQQILGFGEYGFPESHAASFALLVYVSAWLKRHEPAAFAAALINSQPMGFYAPSQIVQDAQRHGVEVRPIDVRTSNWDCTLEHRAGDSPDPALRLGLRLVKGLAEEAAQRLVDARARRQGHAFASAQQLAEQASLDRRSMGCLAAAGALAGLGGHRHRTAWQVAGLEGSLPILPEVRIAEGIPLLRAPCEGEDIVADYAHTGLTLRRHPVAVLRDQLSARGFVDSAL
;
A
#
# COMPACT_ATOMS: atom_id res chain seq x y z
N MET A 1 12.99 17.69 -30.02
CA MET A 1 14.04 17.55 -31.05
C MET A 1 13.53 17.90 -32.43
N GLN A 2 12.38 17.38 -32.88
CA GLN A 2 11.76 17.78 -34.17
C GLN A 2 11.57 19.29 -34.30
N LEU A 3 11.14 19.97 -33.24
CA LEU A 3 10.99 21.42 -33.22
C LEU A 3 12.34 22.15 -33.52
N ALA A 4 13.45 21.71 -32.93
CA ALA A 4 14.78 22.29 -33.23
C ALA A 4 15.17 22.07 -34.70
N ILE A 5 14.85 20.92 -35.28
CA ILE A 5 15.14 20.63 -36.70
C ILE A 5 14.25 21.49 -37.61
N VAL A 6 12.92 21.47 -37.40
CA VAL A 6 11.97 22.12 -38.29
C VAL A 6 11.96 23.64 -38.13
N ALA A 7 11.88 24.13 -36.89
CA ALA A 7 11.74 25.58 -36.63
C ALA A 7 13.07 26.34 -36.55
N ALA A 8 14.15 25.70 -36.14
CA ALA A 8 15.47 26.36 -35.99
C ALA A 8 16.54 25.83 -36.97
N GLY A 9 16.24 24.83 -37.81
CA GLY A 9 17.13 24.29 -38.83
C GLY A 9 18.34 23.57 -38.29
N PHE A 10 18.17 22.90 -37.16
CA PHE A 10 19.20 22.03 -36.65
C PHE A 10 19.33 20.80 -37.55
N THR A 11 20.56 20.35 -37.74
CA THR A 11 20.80 19.03 -38.30
C THR A 11 20.36 17.95 -37.29
N PRO A 12 20.10 16.72 -37.73
CA PRO A 12 19.78 15.61 -36.80
C PRO A 12 20.88 15.43 -35.73
N GLY A 13 22.17 15.63 -36.10
CA GLY A 13 23.27 15.55 -35.17
C GLY A 13 23.27 16.64 -34.11
N GLU A 14 23.02 17.90 -34.50
CA GLU A 14 22.89 19.03 -33.58
C GLU A 14 21.68 18.85 -32.64
N ALA A 15 20.57 18.37 -33.15
CA ALA A 15 19.38 18.06 -32.33
C ALA A 15 19.66 16.97 -31.31
N ASP A 16 20.45 15.94 -31.63
CA ASP A 16 20.87 14.91 -30.68
C ASP A 16 21.89 15.47 -29.67
N GLN A 17 22.79 16.34 -30.08
CA GLN A 17 23.67 17.02 -29.15
C GLN A 17 22.88 17.88 -28.14
N LEU A 18 21.88 18.64 -28.60
CA LEU A 18 20.98 19.39 -27.73
C LEU A 18 20.26 18.46 -26.76
N ARG A 19 19.73 17.30 -27.20
CA ARG A 19 19.09 16.31 -26.34
C ARG A 19 20.03 15.79 -25.26
N ARG A 20 21.27 15.48 -25.59
CA ARG A 20 22.29 15.03 -24.61
C ARG A 20 22.69 16.15 -23.66
N ALA A 21 22.80 17.38 -24.15
CA ALA A 21 23.09 18.53 -23.33
C ALA A 21 21.98 18.82 -22.32
N MET A 22 20.69 18.65 -22.71
CA MET A 22 19.54 18.75 -21.80
C MET A 22 19.61 17.73 -20.66
N ALA A 23 19.99 16.49 -20.94
CA ALA A 23 20.12 15.43 -19.94
C ALA A 23 21.30 15.65 -18.96
N ALA A 24 22.29 16.44 -19.33
CA ALA A 24 23.54 16.63 -18.59
C ALA A 24 23.75 18.06 -18.06
N TRP A 25 22.83 18.98 -18.31
CA TRP A 25 23.08 20.42 -18.12
C TRP A 25 23.44 20.83 -16.67
N LYS A 26 22.86 20.17 -15.66
CA LYS A 26 23.22 20.42 -14.24
C LYS A 26 24.67 20.02 -13.90
N ARG A 27 25.27 19.13 -14.69
CA ARG A 27 26.62 18.61 -14.43
C ARG A 27 27.74 19.25 -15.27
N LYS A 28 27.43 19.81 -16.45
CA LYS A 28 28.46 20.24 -17.43
C LYS A 28 28.34 21.69 -17.90
N GLY A 29 27.57 22.56 -17.24
CA GLY A 29 27.54 24.00 -17.51
C GLY A 29 26.99 24.34 -18.90
N GLY A 30 25.75 24.77 -18.93
CA GLY A 30 25.21 25.68 -19.91
C GLY A 30 24.75 25.13 -21.26
N LEU A 31 23.47 25.38 -21.56
CA LEU A 31 22.86 25.27 -22.89
C LEU A 31 23.05 26.57 -23.70
N GLY A 32 23.90 27.52 -23.24
CA GLY A 32 23.98 28.86 -23.81
C GLY A 32 24.32 28.90 -25.31
N HIS A 33 25.23 28.06 -25.78
CA HIS A 33 25.53 28.02 -27.21
C HIS A 33 24.40 27.47 -28.07
N PHE A 34 23.54 26.61 -27.50
CA PHE A 34 22.31 26.15 -28.18
C PHE A 34 21.20 27.20 -28.15
N GLU A 35 21.19 28.12 -27.16
CA GLU A 35 20.28 29.24 -27.09
C GLU A 35 20.42 30.14 -28.31
N GLU A 36 21.65 30.65 -28.52
CA GLU A 36 21.97 31.55 -29.64
C GLU A 36 21.65 30.87 -30.98
N ARG A 37 22.07 29.64 -31.15
CA ARG A 37 21.85 28.84 -32.36
C ARG A 37 20.34 28.62 -32.65
N LEU A 38 19.54 28.34 -31.60
CA LEU A 38 18.10 28.12 -31.72
C LEU A 38 17.36 29.42 -32.06
N ILE A 39 17.67 30.51 -31.34
CA ILE A 39 17.02 31.80 -31.57
C ILE A 39 17.37 32.33 -32.98
N HIS A 40 18.62 32.27 -33.40
CA HIS A 40 19.02 32.66 -34.75
C HIS A 40 18.31 31.81 -35.81
N GLY A 41 18.32 30.48 -35.67
CA GLY A 41 17.71 29.60 -36.65
C GLY A 41 16.19 29.77 -36.76
N MET A 42 15.52 30.12 -35.68
CA MET A 42 14.08 30.43 -35.68
C MET A 42 13.79 31.77 -36.34
N ARG A 43 14.60 32.80 -36.04
CA ARG A 43 14.49 34.14 -36.69
C ARG A 43 14.67 34.06 -38.20
N ASP A 44 15.67 33.32 -38.67
CA ASP A 44 15.92 33.13 -40.13
C ASP A 44 14.75 32.44 -40.83
N ARG A 45 13.87 31.77 -40.08
CA ARG A 45 12.65 31.13 -40.58
C ARG A 45 11.38 31.92 -40.31
N GLY A 46 11.51 33.22 -39.94
CA GLY A 46 10.39 34.13 -39.80
C GLY A 46 9.66 34.09 -38.43
N TYR A 47 10.20 33.40 -37.43
CA TYR A 47 9.64 33.46 -36.07
C TYR A 47 10.14 34.73 -35.35
N SER A 48 9.28 35.28 -34.46
CA SER A 48 9.70 36.42 -33.63
C SER A 48 10.71 35.98 -32.58
N GLU A 49 11.61 36.87 -32.20
CA GLU A 49 12.63 36.62 -31.17
C GLU A 49 11.99 36.29 -29.81
N GLU A 50 10.89 36.98 -29.49
CA GLU A 50 10.14 36.72 -28.26
C GLU A 50 9.59 35.27 -28.21
N PHE A 51 9.05 34.80 -29.35
CA PHE A 51 8.57 33.41 -29.45
C PHE A 51 9.73 32.41 -29.34
N ALA A 52 10.87 32.69 -30.02
CA ALA A 52 12.04 31.81 -29.94
C ALA A 52 12.60 31.71 -28.52
N ARG A 53 12.65 32.85 -27.80
CA ARG A 53 13.07 32.84 -26.36
C ARG A 53 12.10 32.04 -25.48
N ARG A 54 10.80 32.17 -25.68
CA ARG A 54 9.80 31.35 -24.93
C ARG A 54 9.99 29.85 -25.19
N ILE A 55 10.22 29.46 -26.43
CA ILE A 55 10.51 28.07 -26.79
C ILE A 55 11.80 27.59 -26.10
N PHE A 56 12.85 28.40 -26.10
CA PHE A 56 14.07 28.02 -25.41
C PHE A 56 13.90 27.89 -23.90
N GLN A 57 13.12 28.75 -23.24
CA GLN A 57 12.75 28.60 -21.83
C GLN A 57 11.97 27.32 -21.54
N GLN A 58 11.08 26.91 -22.44
CA GLN A 58 10.41 25.62 -22.33
C GLN A 58 11.42 24.46 -22.45
N ILE A 59 12.36 24.53 -23.38
CA ILE A 59 13.45 23.54 -23.53
C ILE A 59 14.29 23.45 -22.26
N LEU A 60 14.59 24.58 -21.61
CA LEU A 60 15.30 24.62 -20.32
C LEU A 60 14.49 23.93 -19.21
N GLY A 61 13.18 24.20 -19.11
CA GLY A 61 12.28 23.55 -18.17
C GLY A 61 12.19 22.03 -18.40
N PHE A 62 12.18 21.59 -19.65
CA PHE A 62 12.27 20.16 -20.00
C PHE A 62 13.63 19.56 -19.64
N GLY A 63 14.72 20.33 -19.71
CA GLY A 63 16.07 19.89 -19.31
C GLY A 63 16.15 19.54 -17.83
N GLU A 64 15.37 20.18 -16.98
CA GLU A 64 15.30 19.85 -15.56
C GLU A 64 14.65 18.49 -15.29
N TYR A 65 13.75 18.05 -16.15
CA TYR A 65 12.97 16.82 -15.97
C TYR A 65 13.35 15.69 -16.96
N GLY A 66 13.96 16.02 -18.10
CA GLY A 66 14.45 15.05 -19.10
C GLY A 66 13.34 14.15 -19.69
N PHE A 67 12.13 14.67 -19.89
CA PHE A 67 10.94 13.90 -20.20
C PHE A 67 10.81 13.62 -21.72
N PRO A 68 11.01 12.37 -22.20
CA PRO A 68 10.73 12.03 -23.59
C PRO A 68 9.21 12.05 -23.85
N GLU A 69 8.78 12.56 -25.00
CA GLU A 69 7.36 12.62 -25.41
C GLU A 69 6.67 11.26 -25.34
N SER A 70 7.34 10.19 -25.79
CA SER A 70 6.84 8.82 -25.71
C SER A 70 6.55 8.36 -24.27
N HIS A 71 7.37 8.81 -23.33
CA HIS A 71 7.15 8.53 -21.91
C HIS A 71 5.91 9.27 -21.39
N ALA A 72 5.75 10.55 -21.74
CA ALA A 72 4.57 11.33 -21.36
C ALA A 72 3.27 10.73 -21.91
N ALA A 73 3.26 10.31 -23.16
CA ALA A 73 2.10 9.67 -23.79
C ALA A 73 1.75 8.33 -23.14
N SER A 74 2.75 7.50 -22.84
CA SER A 74 2.54 6.23 -22.15
C SER A 74 2.01 6.43 -20.73
N PHE A 75 2.55 7.41 -19.99
CA PHE A 75 2.06 7.72 -18.64
C PHE A 75 0.67 8.34 -18.66
N ALA A 76 0.30 9.13 -19.68
CA ALA A 76 -1.05 9.67 -19.79
C ALA A 76 -2.10 8.56 -19.86
N LEU A 77 -1.83 7.48 -20.60
CA LEU A 77 -2.72 6.31 -20.66
C LEU A 77 -2.82 5.62 -19.29
N LEU A 78 -1.68 5.38 -18.62
CA LEU A 78 -1.66 4.77 -17.29
C LEU A 78 -2.39 5.61 -16.25
N VAL A 79 -2.21 6.93 -16.27
CA VAL A 79 -2.90 7.87 -15.37
C VAL A 79 -4.40 7.80 -15.60
N TYR A 80 -4.86 7.82 -16.87
CA TYR A 80 -6.28 7.73 -17.20
C TYR A 80 -6.89 6.44 -16.67
N VAL A 81 -6.29 5.27 -16.96
CA VAL A 81 -6.78 3.96 -16.51
C VAL A 81 -6.78 3.89 -14.98
N SER A 82 -5.70 4.35 -14.33
CA SER A 82 -5.61 4.35 -12.86
C SER A 82 -6.66 5.24 -12.21
N ALA A 83 -6.90 6.43 -12.77
CA ALA A 83 -7.92 7.35 -12.28
C ALA A 83 -9.34 6.77 -12.46
N TRP A 84 -9.59 6.12 -13.60
CA TRP A 84 -10.85 5.44 -13.87
C TRP A 84 -11.09 4.31 -12.89
N LEU A 85 -10.11 3.41 -12.68
CA LEU A 85 -10.20 2.31 -11.72
C LEU A 85 -10.43 2.84 -10.30
N LYS A 86 -9.68 3.85 -9.88
CA LYS A 86 -9.84 4.47 -8.56
C LYS A 86 -11.26 5.04 -8.38
N ARG A 87 -11.85 5.61 -9.43
CA ARG A 87 -13.18 6.23 -9.37
C ARG A 87 -14.31 5.21 -9.36
N HIS A 88 -14.21 4.17 -10.18
CA HIS A 88 -15.30 3.22 -10.44
C HIS A 88 -15.15 1.89 -9.68
N GLU A 89 -13.90 1.48 -9.38
CA GLU A 89 -13.57 0.22 -8.71
C GLU A 89 -12.58 0.45 -7.53
N PRO A 90 -12.92 1.33 -6.56
CA PRO A 90 -11.96 1.74 -5.54
C PRO A 90 -11.46 0.59 -4.67
N ALA A 91 -12.30 -0.41 -4.38
CA ALA A 91 -11.91 -1.58 -3.61
C ALA A 91 -10.88 -2.46 -4.34
N ALA A 92 -11.12 -2.71 -5.64
CA ALA A 92 -10.20 -3.47 -6.49
C ALA A 92 -8.88 -2.71 -6.70
N PHE A 93 -8.95 -1.40 -6.91
CA PHE A 93 -7.77 -0.55 -7.05
C PHE A 93 -6.91 -0.56 -5.78
N ALA A 94 -7.52 -0.41 -4.60
CA ALA A 94 -6.81 -0.48 -3.33
C ALA A 94 -6.18 -1.86 -3.08
N ALA A 95 -6.91 -2.96 -3.35
CA ALA A 95 -6.38 -4.31 -3.24
C ALA A 95 -5.15 -4.51 -4.13
N ALA A 96 -5.23 -4.11 -5.41
CA ALA A 96 -4.14 -4.22 -6.36
C ALA A 96 -2.89 -3.45 -5.91
N LEU A 97 -3.06 -2.21 -5.41
CA LEU A 97 -1.95 -1.40 -4.91
C LEU A 97 -1.29 -2.01 -3.67
N ILE A 98 -2.08 -2.53 -2.71
CA ILE A 98 -1.54 -3.17 -1.52
C ILE A 98 -0.80 -4.47 -1.89
N ASN A 99 -1.35 -5.25 -2.81
CA ASN A 99 -0.75 -6.52 -3.26
C ASN A 99 0.50 -6.32 -4.12
N SER A 100 0.66 -5.15 -4.73
CA SER A 100 1.85 -4.78 -5.49
C SER A 100 2.99 -4.20 -4.64
N GLN A 101 2.84 -4.17 -3.31
CA GLN A 101 3.93 -3.74 -2.42
C GLN A 101 5.14 -4.70 -2.49
N PRO A 102 6.39 -4.20 -2.38
CA PRO A 102 6.76 -2.84 -1.96
C PRO A 102 6.65 -1.79 -3.08
N MET A 103 5.97 -0.67 -2.78
CA MET A 103 5.87 0.51 -3.64
C MET A 103 6.45 1.73 -2.94
N GLY A 104 7.18 2.60 -3.66
CA GLY A 104 8.03 3.62 -3.06
C GLY A 104 7.32 4.81 -2.40
N PHE A 105 6.06 5.13 -2.75
CA PHE A 105 5.45 6.41 -2.37
C PHE A 105 4.32 6.33 -1.34
N TYR A 106 3.59 5.21 -1.27
CA TYR A 106 2.41 5.09 -0.41
C TYR A 106 2.48 3.86 0.48
N ALA A 107 2.37 4.10 1.79
CA ALA A 107 2.22 3.02 2.76
C ALA A 107 0.82 2.38 2.65
N PRO A 108 0.67 1.07 2.97
CA PRO A 108 -0.64 0.41 3.00
C PRO A 108 -1.69 1.15 3.83
N SER A 109 -1.30 1.80 4.93
CA SER A 109 -2.19 2.62 5.76
C SER A 109 -2.82 3.79 5.01
N GLN A 110 -2.06 4.45 4.13
CA GLN A 110 -2.55 5.57 3.33
C GLN A 110 -3.54 5.09 2.26
N ILE A 111 -3.25 3.95 1.62
CA ILE A 111 -4.13 3.33 0.62
C ILE A 111 -5.46 2.92 1.27
N VAL A 112 -5.41 2.29 2.46
CA VAL A 112 -6.60 1.88 3.22
C VAL A 112 -7.43 3.09 3.63
N GLN A 113 -6.81 4.14 4.17
CA GLN A 113 -7.52 5.38 4.53
C GLN A 113 -8.18 6.05 3.32
N ASP A 114 -7.49 6.08 2.18
CA ASP A 114 -8.05 6.62 0.94
C ASP A 114 -9.27 5.80 0.47
N ALA A 115 -9.16 4.46 0.49
CA ALA A 115 -10.27 3.57 0.16
C ALA A 115 -11.49 3.80 1.07
N GLN A 116 -11.27 3.90 2.39
CA GLN A 116 -12.34 4.17 3.36
C GLN A 116 -13.02 5.54 3.11
N ARG A 117 -12.23 6.57 2.76
CA ARG A 117 -12.79 7.90 2.38
C ARG A 117 -13.65 7.85 1.11
N HIS A 118 -13.42 6.86 0.26
CA HIS A 118 -14.22 6.60 -0.94
C HIS A 118 -15.36 5.58 -0.70
N GLY A 119 -15.67 5.29 0.56
CA GLY A 119 -16.82 4.44 0.93
C GLY A 119 -16.56 2.94 0.87
N VAL A 120 -15.30 2.52 0.66
CA VAL A 120 -14.94 1.09 0.67
C VAL A 120 -14.99 0.56 2.10
N GLU A 121 -15.76 -0.52 2.31
CA GLU A 121 -15.71 -1.30 3.53
C GLU A 121 -14.39 -2.07 3.58
N VAL A 122 -13.55 -1.82 4.58
CA VAL A 122 -12.30 -2.55 4.77
C VAL A 122 -12.42 -3.48 5.96
N ARG A 123 -12.19 -4.76 5.72
CA ARG A 123 -12.27 -5.83 6.72
C ARG A 123 -10.91 -6.21 7.25
N PRO A 124 -10.78 -6.45 8.58
CA PRO A 124 -9.50 -6.77 9.22
C PRO A 124 -8.95 -8.10 8.72
N ILE A 125 -7.67 -8.34 9.01
CA ILE A 125 -7.03 -9.64 8.81
C ILE A 125 -7.71 -10.67 9.73
N ASP A 126 -8.12 -11.80 9.17
CA ASP A 126 -8.75 -12.89 9.90
C ASP A 126 -8.29 -14.25 9.34
N VAL A 127 -7.72 -15.09 10.18
CA VAL A 127 -7.24 -16.42 9.78
C VAL A 127 -8.32 -17.32 9.17
N ARG A 128 -9.59 -17.01 9.44
CA ARG A 128 -10.74 -17.78 8.91
C ARG A 128 -11.02 -17.46 7.43
N THR A 129 -10.65 -16.25 6.96
CA THR A 129 -11.05 -15.74 5.64
C THR A 129 -9.91 -15.15 4.82
N SER A 130 -8.93 -14.48 5.46
CA SER A 130 -7.83 -13.80 4.74
C SER A 130 -6.93 -14.80 4.01
N ASN A 131 -6.58 -14.48 2.77
CA ASN A 131 -5.52 -15.12 2.02
C ASN A 131 -4.19 -14.35 2.22
N TRP A 132 -3.12 -14.79 1.57
CA TRP A 132 -1.87 -14.04 1.57
C TRP A 132 -2.09 -12.61 1.07
N ASP A 133 -2.66 -12.47 -0.12
CA ASP A 133 -3.03 -11.19 -0.71
C ASP A 133 -4.37 -10.65 -0.16
N CYS A 134 -4.53 -9.33 -0.27
CA CYS A 134 -5.83 -8.69 -0.07
C CYS A 134 -6.82 -9.17 -1.14
N THR A 135 -8.06 -9.43 -0.74
CA THR A 135 -9.11 -9.96 -1.61
C THR A 135 -10.38 -9.12 -1.54
N LEU A 136 -11.24 -9.30 -2.52
CA LEU A 136 -12.56 -8.69 -2.52
C LEU A 136 -13.59 -9.70 -1.99
N GLU A 137 -14.47 -9.23 -1.11
CA GLU A 137 -15.55 -10.02 -0.55
C GLU A 137 -16.90 -9.35 -0.84
N HIS A 138 -17.94 -10.13 -1.01
CA HIS A 138 -19.30 -9.60 -1.09
C HIS A 138 -19.68 -8.88 0.20
N ARG A 139 -20.33 -7.74 0.08
CA ARG A 139 -20.96 -7.05 1.22
C ARG A 139 -22.29 -7.71 1.53
N ALA A 140 -22.68 -7.70 2.80
CA ALA A 140 -24.03 -8.11 3.21
C ALA A 140 -25.05 -7.09 2.68
N GLY A 141 -26.15 -7.59 2.09
CA GLY A 141 -27.19 -6.76 1.47
C GLY A 141 -26.98 -6.55 -0.04
N ASP A 142 -27.82 -5.70 -0.64
CA ASP A 142 -27.85 -5.45 -2.09
C ASP A 142 -26.77 -4.44 -2.59
N SER A 143 -25.71 -4.23 -1.84
CA SER A 143 -24.63 -3.34 -2.29
C SER A 143 -23.83 -3.99 -3.42
N PRO A 144 -23.73 -3.34 -4.59
CA PRO A 144 -22.93 -3.85 -5.69
C PRO A 144 -21.42 -3.76 -5.41
N ASP A 145 -21.01 -2.86 -4.50
CA ASP A 145 -19.62 -2.57 -4.22
C ASP A 145 -19.03 -3.62 -3.28
N PRO A 146 -17.91 -4.28 -3.64
CA PRO A 146 -17.28 -5.26 -2.79
C PRO A 146 -16.58 -4.63 -1.57
N ALA A 147 -16.44 -5.41 -0.50
CA ALA A 147 -15.56 -5.08 0.62
C ALA A 147 -14.12 -5.51 0.33
N LEU A 148 -13.16 -4.77 0.83
CA LEU A 148 -11.74 -5.11 0.80
C LEU A 148 -11.38 -5.91 2.06
N ARG A 149 -10.98 -7.18 1.91
CA ARG A 149 -10.38 -7.99 2.98
C ARG A 149 -8.86 -7.81 2.99
N LEU A 150 -8.29 -7.43 4.13
CA LEU A 150 -6.85 -7.32 4.29
C LEU A 150 -6.19 -8.71 4.31
N GLY A 151 -5.07 -8.82 3.58
CA GLY A 151 -4.30 -10.05 3.42
C GLY A 151 -3.33 -10.32 4.56
N LEU A 152 -2.96 -11.59 4.74
CA LEU A 152 -1.98 -12.05 5.74
C LEU A 152 -0.58 -11.46 5.52
N ARG A 153 -0.25 -11.04 4.29
CA ARG A 153 1.03 -10.37 3.94
C ARG A 153 1.29 -9.09 4.75
N LEU A 154 0.26 -8.48 5.31
CA LEU A 154 0.38 -7.30 6.15
C LEU A 154 0.80 -7.62 7.59
N VAL A 155 0.77 -8.89 7.99
CA VAL A 155 1.22 -9.33 9.31
C VAL A 155 2.75 -9.34 9.36
N LYS A 156 3.33 -8.40 10.10
CA LYS A 156 4.79 -8.30 10.20
C LYS A 156 5.39 -9.55 10.83
N GLY A 157 6.41 -10.10 10.18
CA GLY A 157 7.14 -11.27 10.65
C GLY A 157 6.52 -12.62 10.30
N LEU A 158 5.34 -12.64 9.66
CA LEU A 158 4.74 -13.85 9.13
C LEU A 158 5.36 -14.17 7.76
N ALA A 159 5.90 -15.38 7.60
CA ALA A 159 6.41 -15.85 6.31
C ALA A 159 5.26 -16.26 5.38
N GLU A 160 5.44 -16.04 4.07
CA GLU A 160 4.43 -16.39 3.06
C GLU A 160 4.11 -17.88 3.07
N GLU A 161 5.12 -18.73 3.23
CA GLU A 161 4.94 -20.18 3.29
C GLU A 161 4.07 -20.60 4.49
N ALA A 162 4.19 -19.91 5.63
CA ALA A 162 3.34 -20.16 6.80
C ALA A 162 1.88 -19.75 6.53
N ALA A 163 1.69 -18.59 5.88
CA ALA A 163 0.38 -18.14 5.46
C ALA A 163 -0.25 -19.08 4.44
N GLN A 164 0.52 -19.58 3.47
CA GLN A 164 0.04 -20.54 2.48
C GLN A 164 -0.40 -21.85 3.13
N ARG A 165 0.39 -22.41 4.07
CA ARG A 165 -0.01 -23.60 4.83
C ARG A 165 -1.33 -23.39 5.59
N LEU A 166 -1.56 -22.18 6.14
CA LEU A 166 -2.83 -21.82 6.78
C LEU A 166 -3.97 -21.85 5.77
N VAL A 167 -3.80 -21.20 4.61
CA VAL A 167 -4.81 -21.16 3.55
C VAL A 167 -5.15 -22.57 3.06
N ASP A 168 -4.16 -23.41 2.84
CA ASP A 168 -4.33 -24.81 2.41
C ASP A 168 -5.02 -25.65 3.48
N ALA A 169 -4.66 -25.47 4.77
CA ALA A 169 -5.33 -26.15 5.86
C ALA A 169 -6.81 -25.77 5.95
N ARG A 170 -7.13 -24.49 5.74
CA ARG A 170 -8.51 -24.01 5.67
C ARG A 170 -9.27 -24.62 4.49
N ALA A 171 -8.66 -24.70 3.31
CA ALA A 171 -9.27 -25.28 2.11
C ALA A 171 -9.62 -26.78 2.33
N ARG A 172 -8.71 -27.53 2.97
CA ARG A 172 -8.95 -28.96 3.27
C ARG A 172 -10.15 -29.20 4.20
N ARG A 173 -10.57 -28.17 4.96
CA ARG A 173 -11.71 -28.26 5.87
C ARG A 173 -13.07 -28.04 5.21
N GLN A 174 -13.14 -27.77 3.92
CA GLN A 174 -14.39 -27.61 3.16
C GLN A 174 -15.41 -26.65 3.80
N GLY A 175 -14.93 -25.52 4.32
CA GLY A 175 -15.77 -24.49 4.96
C GLY A 175 -15.98 -24.65 6.47
N HIS A 176 -15.51 -25.72 7.09
CA HIS A 176 -15.57 -25.85 8.55
C HIS A 176 -14.52 -24.95 9.21
N ALA A 177 -14.94 -24.07 10.10
CA ALA A 177 -14.04 -23.21 10.84
C ALA A 177 -13.13 -24.02 11.78
N PHE A 178 -11.92 -23.49 12.06
CA PHE A 178 -11.09 -24.02 13.14
C PHE A 178 -11.78 -23.78 14.49
N ALA A 179 -11.78 -24.78 15.36
CA ALA A 179 -12.39 -24.68 16.67
C ALA A 179 -11.53 -23.90 17.68
N SER A 180 -10.21 -23.87 17.48
CA SER A 180 -9.26 -23.22 18.39
C SER A 180 -7.96 -22.82 17.68
N ALA A 181 -7.17 -21.97 18.34
CA ALA A 181 -5.81 -21.65 17.93
C ALA A 181 -4.88 -22.89 17.90
N GLN A 182 -5.06 -23.82 18.83
CA GLN A 182 -4.33 -25.09 18.86
C GLN A 182 -4.60 -25.91 17.59
N GLN A 183 -5.88 -26.10 17.24
CA GLN A 183 -6.24 -26.84 16.04
C GLN A 183 -5.70 -26.20 14.76
N LEU A 184 -5.72 -24.86 14.69
CA LEU A 184 -5.13 -24.13 13.57
C LEU A 184 -3.61 -24.40 13.49
N ALA A 185 -2.90 -24.29 14.60
CA ALA A 185 -1.44 -24.51 14.65
C ALA A 185 -1.07 -25.92 14.18
N GLU A 186 -1.80 -26.94 14.67
CA GLU A 186 -1.58 -28.34 14.32
C GLU A 186 -1.84 -28.60 12.83
N GLN A 187 -3.03 -28.21 12.32
CA GLN A 187 -3.46 -28.55 10.97
C GLN A 187 -2.74 -27.77 9.87
N ALA A 188 -2.30 -26.55 10.19
CA ALA A 188 -1.51 -25.72 9.29
C ALA A 188 0.01 -25.87 9.53
N SER A 189 0.44 -26.69 10.48
CA SER A 189 1.84 -26.89 10.88
C SER A 189 2.54 -25.55 11.12
N LEU A 190 1.90 -24.67 11.89
CA LEU A 190 2.42 -23.36 12.23
C LEU A 190 3.25 -23.44 13.51
N ASP A 191 4.43 -22.84 13.46
CA ASP A 191 5.30 -22.71 14.64
C ASP A 191 4.78 -21.63 15.59
N ARG A 192 5.30 -21.64 16.82
CA ARG A 192 4.93 -20.67 17.86
C ARG A 192 5.19 -19.23 17.43
N ARG A 193 6.23 -18.97 16.61
CA ARG A 193 6.53 -17.63 16.10
C ARG A 193 5.43 -17.15 15.15
N SER A 194 5.05 -17.93 14.18
CA SER A 194 3.98 -17.60 13.22
C SER A 194 2.65 -17.37 13.94
N MET A 195 2.29 -18.25 14.89
CA MET A 195 1.09 -18.08 15.71
C MET A 195 1.17 -16.81 16.57
N GLY A 196 2.34 -16.48 17.10
CA GLY A 196 2.58 -15.23 17.84
C GLY A 196 2.37 -13.99 16.97
N CYS A 197 2.86 -13.99 15.74
CA CYS A 197 2.63 -12.89 14.77
C CYS A 197 1.14 -12.71 14.48
N LEU A 198 0.40 -13.80 14.25
CA LEU A 198 -1.05 -13.78 14.00
C LEU A 198 -1.83 -13.26 15.22
N ALA A 199 -1.49 -13.70 16.43
CA ALA A 199 -2.11 -13.22 17.66
C ALA A 199 -1.85 -11.73 17.88
N ALA A 200 -0.60 -11.29 17.73
CA ALA A 200 -0.19 -9.90 17.90
C ALA A 200 -0.83 -8.98 16.88
N ALA A 201 -1.05 -9.43 15.64
CA ALA A 201 -1.80 -8.72 14.61
C ALA A 201 -3.32 -8.72 14.83
N GLY A 202 -3.84 -9.45 15.83
CA GLY A 202 -5.28 -9.59 16.07
C GLY A 202 -6.00 -10.52 15.09
N ALA A 203 -5.27 -11.23 14.22
CA ALA A 203 -5.84 -12.10 13.19
C ALA A 203 -6.55 -13.35 13.75
N LEU A 204 -6.34 -13.69 15.03
CA LEU A 204 -6.98 -14.80 15.73
C LEU A 204 -8.25 -14.40 16.49
N ALA A 205 -8.70 -13.13 16.39
CA ALA A 205 -9.85 -12.63 17.15
C ALA A 205 -11.12 -13.49 16.95
N GLY A 206 -11.33 -13.97 15.75
CA GLY A 206 -12.47 -14.84 15.41
C GLY A 206 -12.43 -16.25 16.00
N LEU A 207 -11.28 -16.70 16.54
CA LEU A 207 -11.11 -18.00 17.19
C LEU A 207 -11.04 -17.90 18.72
N GLY A 208 -10.36 -16.89 19.23
CA GLY A 208 -10.03 -16.80 20.65
C GLY A 208 -10.56 -15.56 21.38
N GLY A 209 -11.19 -14.64 20.68
CA GLY A 209 -11.65 -13.36 21.23
C GLY A 209 -10.59 -12.26 21.18
N HIS A 210 -10.45 -11.47 22.23
CA HIS A 210 -9.55 -10.31 22.21
C HIS A 210 -8.06 -10.69 22.23
N ARG A 211 -7.20 -9.76 21.82
CA ARG A 211 -5.75 -9.95 21.58
C ARG A 211 -4.99 -10.55 22.78
N HIS A 212 -5.27 -10.10 24.00
CA HIS A 212 -4.61 -10.65 25.20
C HIS A 212 -4.95 -12.13 25.41
N ARG A 213 -6.20 -12.51 25.18
CA ARG A 213 -6.65 -13.90 25.29
C ARG A 213 -6.01 -14.79 24.23
N THR A 214 -5.98 -14.34 22.99
CA THR A 214 -5.35 -15.10 21.90
C THR A 214 -3.82 -15.21 22.09
N ALA A 215 -3.17 -14.16 22.62
CA ALA A 215 -1.75 -14.21 22.98
C ALA A 215 -1.48 -15.25 24.08
N TRP A 216 -2.33 -15.29 25.10
CA TRP A 216 -2.24 -16.31 26.15
C TRP A 216 -2.40 -17.72 25.58
N GLN A 217 -3.43 -17.96 24.76
CA GLN A 217 -3.65 -19.24 24.10
C GLN A 217 -2.44 -19.68 23.27
N VAL A 218 -1.84 -18.75 22.51
CA VAL A 218 -0.64 -19.03 21.72
C VAL A 218 0.59 -19.31 22.60
N ALA A 219 0.71 -18.65 23.74
CA ALA A 219 1.80 -18.91 24.69
C ALA A 219 1.69 -20.34 25.28
N GLY A 220 0.47 -20.84 25.46
CA GLY A 220 0.18 -22.19 25.93
C GLY A 220 0.17 -23.27 24.86
N LEU A 221 0.50 -22.96 23.57
CA LEU A 221 0.55 -23.97 22.52
C LEU A 221 1.64 -25.01 22.82
N GLU A 222 1.24 -26.24 22.88
CA GLU A 222 2.13 -27.37 23.04
C GLU A 222 2.32 -28.10 21.71
N GLY A 223 3.55 -28.48 21.41
CA GLY A 223 3.83 -29.37 20.29
C GLY A 223 3.24 -30.75 20.56
N SER A 224 2.55 -31.35 19.60
CA SER A 224 2.10 -32.72 19.66
C SER A 224 3.26 -33.65 20.01
N LEU A 225 3.17 -34.35 21.14
CA LEU A 225 4.16 -35.37 21.50
C LEU A 225 3.96 -36.60 20.62
N PRO A 226 5.03 -37.12 19.96
CA PRO A 226 4.90 -38.28 19.08
C PRO A 226 4.32 -39.53 19.73
N ILE A 227 4.47 -39.63 21.08
CA ILE A 227 4.01 -40.79 21.86
C ILE A 227 2.56 -40.64 22.36
N LEU A 228 2.05 -39.40 22.44
CA LEU A 228 0.70 -39.11 22.94
C LEU A 228 0.04 -38.02 22.10
N PRO A 229 -0.30 -38.31 20.84
CA PRO A 229 -0.79 -37.28 19.90
C PRO A 229 -2.18 -36.74 20.24
N GLU A 230 -2.96 -37.42 21.08
CA GLU A 230 -4.34 -37.07 21.39
C GLU A 230 -4.55 -36.47 22.79
N VAL A 231 -3.50 -36.36 23.61
CA VAL A 231 -3.64 -35.78 24.96
C VAL A 231 -3.80 -34.27 24.84
N ARG A 232 -4.98 -33.81 25.13
CA ARG A 232 -5.30 -32.36 25.23
C ARG A 232 -5.37 -31.99 26.70
N ILE A 233 -4.51 -31.09 27.12
CA ILE A 233 -4.62 -30.48 28.46
C ILE A 233 -5.69 -29.40 28.35
N ALA A 234 -6.84 -29.62 29.01
CA ALA A 234 -7.89 -28.62 29.12
C ALA A 234 -7.48 -27.60 30.20
N GLU A 235 -6.68 -26.63 29.84
CA GLU A 235 -6.39 -25.51 30.74
C GLU A 235 -7.56 -24.54 30.82
N GLY A 236 -7.91 -24.11 32.04
CA GLY A 236 -8.88 -23.04 32.24
C GLY A 236 -8.32 -21.73 31.69
N ILE A 237 -9.09 -21.03 30.86
CA ILE A 237 -8.68 -19.71 30.33
C ILE A 237 -8.82 -18.70 31.47
N PRO A 238 -7.75 -18.02 31.88
CA PRO A 238 -7.80 -17.01 32.92
C PRO A 238 -8.65 -15.81 32.47
N LEU A 239 -9.25 -15.12 33.44
CA LEU A 239 -9.96 -13.88 33.19
C LEU A 239 -8.97 -12.77 32.86
N LEU A 240 -8.66 -12.60 31.58
CA LEU A 240 -7.76 -11.54 31.09
C LEU A 240 -8.56 -10.29 30.70
N ARG A 241 -8.07 -9.13 31.13
CA ARG A 241 -8.62 -7.86 30.72
C ARG A 241 -8.51 -7.71 29.20
N ALA A 242 -9.59 -7.35 28.54
CA ALA A 242 -9.53 -6.96 27.14
C ALA A 242 -8.67 -5.68 26.97
N PRO A 243 -7.91 -5.56 25.88
CA PRO A 243 -7.18 -4.32 25.59
C PRO A 243 -8.18 -3.17 25.42
N CYS A 244 -7.79 -1.97 25.84
CA CYS A 244 -8.53 -0.78 25.48
C CYS A 244 -8.25 -0.41 24.00
N GLU A 245 -9.06 0.47 23.42
CA GLU A 245 -8.89 0.86 22.02
C GLU A 245 -7.51 1.44 21.71
N GLY A 246 -6.95 2.23 22.63
CA GLY A 246 -5.61 2.78 22.47
C GLY A 246 -4.51 1.71 22.44
N GLU A 247 -4.61 0.69 23.29
CA GLU A 247 -3.69 -0.45 23.30
C GLU A 247 -3.79 -1.24 21.97
N ASP A 248 -5.01 -1.46 21.49
CA ASP A 248 -5.24 -2.10 20.20
C ASP A 248 -4.67 -1.29 19.02
N ILE A 249 -4.85 0.03 19.00
CA ILE A 249 -4.30 0.91 17.96
C ILE A 249 -2.77 0.82 17.94
N VAL A 250 -2.12 0.88 19.10
CA VAL A 250 -0.66 0.75 19.19
C VAL A 250 -0.20 -0.61 18.66
N ALA A 251 -0.89 -1.69 19.04
CA ALA A 251 -0.57 -3.03 18.56
C ALA A 251 -0.82 -3.18 17.06
N ASP A 252 -1.87 -2.60 16.51
CA ASP A 252 -2.17 -2.60 15.08
C ASP A 252 -1.03 -1.96 14.29
N TYR A 253 -0.57 -0.76 14.66
CA TYR A 253 0.58 -0.11 14.01
C TYR A 253 1.88 -0.90 14.17
N ALA A 254 2.10 -1.48 15.34
CA ALA A 254 3.30 -2.29 15.59
C ALA A 254 3.33 -3.53 14.69
N HIS A 255 2.22 -4.23 14.54
CA HIS A 255 2.18 -5.57 13.94
C HIS A 255 1.64 -5.64 12.51
N THR A 256 0.90 -4.61 12.06
CA THR A 256 0.38 -4.55 10.67
C THR A 256 0.75 -3.26 9.94
N GLY A 257 1.18 -2.23 10.67
CA GLY A 257 1.50 -0.91 10.12
C GLY A 257 0.29 -0.04 9.82
N LEU A 258 -0.93 -0.47 10.16
CA LEU A 258 -2.18 0.28 9.99
C LEU A 258 -3.19 -0.11 11.06
N THR A 259 -4.20 0.72 11.28
CA THR A 259 -5.37 0.39 12.10
C THR A 259 -6.65 0.70 11.34
N LEU A 260 -7.69 -0.11 11.56
CA LEU A 260 -9.05 0.16 11.07
C LEU A 260 -9.92 0.85 12.15
N ARG A 261 -9.34 1.11 13.32
CA ARG A 261 -9.97 1.81 14.43
C ARG A 261 -9.86 3.34 14.25
N ARG A 262 -10.34 4.09 15.22
CA ARG A 262 -10.21 5.56 15.23
C ARG A 262 -8.74 5.99 15.12
N HIS A 263 -8.53 7.18 14.58
CA HIS A 263 -7.20 7.79 14.58
C HIS A 263 -6.68 7.95 16.03
N PRO A 264 -5.38 7.71 16.32
CA PRO A 264 -4.84 7.80 17.68
C PRO A 264 -5.18 9.10 18.40
N VAL A 265 -5.11 10.24 17.71
CA VAL A 265 -5.47 11.55 18.25
C VAL A 265 -6.96 11.64 18.58
N ALA A 266 -7.84 10.94 17.85
CA ALA A 266 -9.27 10.94 18.14
C ALA A 266 -9.61 10.28 19.48
N VAL A 267 -8.80 9.32 19.94
CA VAL A 267 -8.95 8.70 21.27
C VAL A 267 -8.59 9.67 22.38
N LEU A 268 -7.72 10.63 22.10
CA LEU A 268 -7.25 11.64 23.05
C LEU A 268 -8.00 12.97 22.93
N ARG A 269 -9.00 13.09 22.02
CA ARG A 269 -9.65 14.35 21.68
C ARG A 269 -10.19 15.09 22.89
N ASP A 270 -10.92 14.41 23.77
CA ASP A 270 -11.51 15.03 24.97
C ASP A 270 -10.44 15.58 25.91
N GLN A 271 -9.35 14.84 26.10
CA GLN A 271 -8.23 15.29 26.93
C GLN A 271 -7.49 16.49 26.31
N LEU A 272 -7.33 16.50 24.99
CA LEU A 272 -6.69 17.59 24.26
C LEU A 272 -7.57 18.85 24.33
N SER A 273 -8.88 18.72 24.09
CA SER A 273 -9.84 19.82 24.20
C SER A 273 -9.87 20.43 25.60
N ALA A 274 -9.84 19.58 26.64
CA ALA A 274 -9.76 20.03 28.03
C ALA A 274 -8.47 20.81 28.36
N ARG A 275 -7.40 20.60 27.57
CA ARG A 275 -6.12 21.32 27.67
C ARG A 275 -6.02 22.52 26.71
N GLY A 276 -7.11 22.89 26.04
CA GLY A 276 -7.17 24.05 25.15
C GLY A 276 -6.63 23.84 23.74
N PHE A 277 -6.34 22.57 23.33
CA PHE A 277 -6.00 22.28 21.94
C PHE A 277 -7.24 22.32 21.06
N VAL A 278 -7.18 23.10 19.99
CA VAL A 278 -8.26 23.25 19.00
C VAL A 278 -8.00 22.39 17.76
N ASP A 279 -9.06 22.10 17.03
CA ASP A 279 -8.96 21.37 15.75
C ASP A 279 -8.40 22.29 14.67
N SER A 280 -7.57 21.76 13.78
CA SER A 280 -6.99 22.52 12.65
C SER A 280 -7.99 22.75 11.51
N ALA A 281 -9.19 22.23 11.62
CA ALA A 281 -10.28 22.41 10.64
C ALA A 281 -11.08 23.72 10.83
N LEU A 282 -10.57 24.64 11.66
CA LEU A 282 -11.13 26.00 11.82
C LEU A 282 -10.32 27.02 11.03
#